data_74ef4f33c9782defe1064bc174d3755c
#
_entry.id   74ef4f33c9782defe1064bc174d3755c
#
_cell.length_a   1.000
_cell.length_b   1.000
_cell.length_c   1.000
_cell.angle_alpha   90.00
_cell.angle_beta   90.00
_cell.angle_gamma   90.00
#
_symmetry.space_group_name_H-M   'P 1'
#
loop_
_entity.id
_entity.type
_entity.pdbx_description
1 polymer ?
#
loop_
_entity_poly.entity_id
_entity_poly.type
_entity_poly.pdbx_seq_one_letter_code
_entity_poly.pdbx_strand_id
1 'polypeptide(L)'
;MEQKMTDFALVINWPNEESPYHVHDWIELSYIYSGTCNMKILDKELNLKEGQFILLDTDAPHAVGITGGNNILINMAFSQEYLYNHFFNHLTKDNLVTQFVINALNEQTSHDRYIVFSPRKKEKVKGMMQELMCEYFDASFCAHDILSSYITLVLCELVRDYPNSLANGKNNYNILIASVLRYIDNHYLDCTLESTADFFNMNPNYLTTQLKKYLNKSFKTLVLERKFEFARRKLVYTSDSIRKIASDIGYENRSYFNHKFKEFYGMLPGEYRKEKTEV
;
A
#
# COMPACT_ATOMS: atom_id res chain seq x y z
N MET A 1 11.15 1.93 -23.85
CA MET A 1 10.54 0.61 -23.54
C MET A 1 10.27 0.62 -22.05
N GLU A 2 9.10 1.12 -21.65
CA GLU A 2 8.69 1.20 -20.24
C GLU A 2 8.33 -0.22 -19.79
N GLN A 3 9.22 -0.82 -19.03
CA GLN A 3 8.89 -2.01 -18.27
C GLN A 3 8.03 -1.52 -17.10
N LYS A 4 6.71 -1.54 -17.23
CA LYS A 4 5.79 -1.26 -16.14
C LYS A 4 6.10 -2.23 -14.99
N MET A 5 6.86 -1.74 -14.01
CA MET A 5 6.84 -2.36 -12.69
C MET A 5 5.43 -2.12 -12.15
N THR A 6 4.64 -3.16 -12.08
CA THR A 6 3.20 -3.11 -11.77
C THR A 6 2.89 -2.61 -10.37
N ASP A 7 3.89 -2.47 -9.50
CA ASP A 7 3.73 -2.27 -8.06
C ASP A 7 4.48 -1.07 -7.48
N PHE A 8 5.45 -0.52 -8.22
CA PHE A 8 6.28 0.61 -7.80
C PHE A 8 6.69 1.46 -9.01
N ALA A 9 6.59 2.78 -8.88
CA ALA A 9 7.09 3.74 -9.87
C ALA A 9 7.86 4.86 -9.17
N LEU A 10 8.93 5.33 -9.83
CA LEU A 10 9.72 6.47 -9.38
C LEU A 10 9.74 7.52 -10.50
N VAL A 11 9.40 8.75 -10.15
CA VAL A 11 9.37 9.90 -11.06
C VAL A 11 10.20 11.03 -10.46
N ILE A 12 11.06 11.63 -11.27
CA ILE A 12 11.81 12.84 -10.90
C ILE A 12 11.14 14.04 -11.55
N ASN A 13 10.63 14.95 -10.74
CA ASN A 13 10.04 16.20 -11.18
C ASN A 13 11.08 17.31 -11.11
N TRP A 14 11.31 17.98 -12.24
CA TRP A 14 12.29 19.04 -12.42
C TRP A 14 11.70 20.42 -12.12
N PRO A 15 12.52 21.46 -11.97
CA PRO A 15 12.07 22.83 -11.75
C PRO A 15 11.08 23.31 -12.82
N ASN A 16 10.09 24.11 -12.37
CA ASN A 16 8.99 24.68 -13.17
C ASN A 16 7.97 23.67 -13.71
N GLU A 17 7.93 22.45 -13.16
CA GLU A 17 6.81 21.54 -13.35
C GLU A 17 5.77 21.77 -12.27
N GLU A 18 4.55 22.07 -12.69
CA GLU A 18 3.38 22.15 -11.82
C GLU A 18 2.44 21.00 -12.18
N SER A 19 2.07 20.20 -11.19
CA SER A 19 0.98 19.25 -11.40
C SER A 19 -0.35 19.92 -11.07
N PRO A 20 -1.37 19.77 -11.92
CA PRO A 20 -2.71 20.23 -11.59
C PRO A 20 -3.23 19.49 -10.35
N TYR A 21 -4.28 20.00 -9.75
CA TYR A 21 -4.95 19.34 -8.64
C TYR A 21 -5.52 17.99 -9.11
N HIS A 22 -5.06 16.89 -8.52
CA HIS A 22 -5.39 15.54 -8.94
C HIS A 22 -5.50 14.57 -7.76
N VAL A 23 -6.01 13.38 -8.03
CA VAL A 23 -6.03 12.23 -7.12
C VAL A 23 -5.53 11.00 -7.85
N HIS A 24 -5.02 10.05 -7.11
CA HIS A 24 -4.62 8.74 -7.61
C HIS A 24 -4.88 7.65 -6.58
N ASP A 25 -4.93 6.42 -7.02
CA ASP A 25 -5.16 5.21 -6.21
C ASP A 25 -3.88 4.56 -5.65
N TRP A 26 -2.75 5.29 -5.76
CA TRP A 26 -1.45 4.89 -5.25
C TRP A 26 -1.14 5.61 -3.94
N ILE A 27 -0.37 4.95 -3.06
CA ILE A 27 0.28 5.64 -1.95
C ILE A 27 1.55 6.30 -2.49
N GLU A 28 1.69 7.61 -2.29
CA GLU A 28 2.83 8.36 -2.78
C GLU A 28 3.75 8.79 -1.64
N LEU A 29 5.05 8.52 -1.79
CA LEU A 29 6.09 9.06 -0.93
C LEU A 29 6.93 10.06 -1.74
N SER A 30 6.72 11.33 -1.49
CA SER A 30 7.47 12.40 -2.15
C SER A 30 8.66 12.84 -1.30
N TYR A 31 9.82 12.99 -1.92
CA TYR A 31 11.08 13.43 -1.30
C TYR A 31 11.59 14.72 -1.91
N ILE A 32 11.84 15.72 -1.09
CA ILE A 32 12.45 16.98 -1.52
C ILE A 32 13.97 16.78 -1.55
N TYR A 33 14.48 16.42 -2.74
CA TYR A 33 15.91 16.14 -2.94
C TYR A 33 16.76 17.40 -2.89
N SER A 34 16.26 18.52 -3.44
CA SER A 34 16.91 19.82 -3.44
C SER A 34 15.88 20.94 -3.42
N GLY A 35 16.18 22.01 -2.69
CA GLY A 35 15.41 23.25 -2.63
C GLY A 35 14.11 23.13 -1.82
N THR A 36 13.00 23.58 -2.38
CA THR A 36 11.68 23.63 -1.72
C THR A 36 10.56 23.23 -2.66
N CYS A 37 9.47 22.71 -2.10
CA CYS A 37 8.26 22.37 -2.83
C CYS A 37 7.04 22.92 -2.12
N ASN A 38 6.19 23.66 -2.82
CA ASN A 38 4.88 24.06 -2.34
C ASN A 38 3.86 22.98 -2.75
N MET A 39 3.23 22.36 -1.78
CA MET A 39 2.24 21.33 -2.02
C MET A 39 0.90 21.75 -1.40
N LYS A 40 -0.15 21.71 -2.22
CA LYS A 40 -1.52 21.95 -1.74
C LYS A 40 -2.21 20.60 -1.59
N ILE A 41 -2.67 20.30 -0.38
CA ILE A 41 -3.32 19.03 -0.05
C ILE A 41 -4.62 19.36 0.66
N LEU A 42 -5.75 18.94 0.09
CA LEU A 42 -7.06 19.37 0.55
C LEU A 42 -7.10 20.91 0.65
N ASP A 43 -7.46 21.45 1.81
CA ASP A 43 -7.52 22.89 2.07
C ASP A 43 -6.23 23.45 2.68
N LYS A 44 -5.14 22.67 2.75
CA LYS A 44 -3.87 23.06 3.38
C LYS A 44 -2.79 23.30 2.33
N GLU A 45 -2.00 24.35 2.56
CA GLU A 45 -0.79 24.61 1.80
C GLU A 45 0.45 24.29 2.66
N LEU A 46 1.34 23.46 2.13
CA LEU A 46 2.55 23.02 2.79
C LEU A 46 3.76 23.50 2.00
N ASN A 47 4.71 24.11 2.70
CA ASN A 47 6.02 24.42 2.14
C ASN A 47 7.04 23.43 2.66
N LEU A 48 7.39 22.46 1.83
CA LEU A 48 8.34 21.40 2.13
C LEU A 48 9.75 21.83 1.72
N LYS A 49 10.74 21.42 2.51
CA LYS A 49 12.14 21.80 2.38
C LYS A 49 13.02 20.59 2.06
N GLU A 50 14.19 20.85 1.50
CA GLU A 50 15.21 19.83 1.25
C GLU A 50 15.39 18.88 2.43
N GLY A 51 15.42 17.59 2.13
CA GLY A 51 15.55 16.50 3.09
C GLY A 51 14.24 16.08 3.77
N GLN A 52 13.12 16.75 3.50
CA GLN A 52 11.80 16.34 3.99
C GLN A 52 11.13 15.35 3.04
N PHE A 53 10.28 14.53 3.63
CA PHE A 53 9.39 13.62 2.90
C PHE A 53 7.94 13.92 3.26
N ILE A 54 7.06 13.63 2.34
CA ILE A 54 5.63 13.56 2.59
C ILE A 54 5.07 12.24 2.06
N LEU A 55 4.33 11.54 2.88
CA LEU A 55 3.59 10.34 2.51
C LEU A 55 2.13 10.74 2.32
N LEU A 56 1.60 10.52 1.14
CA LEU A 56 0.22 10.78 0.75
C LEU A 56 -0.55 9.47 0.67
N ASP A 57 -1.77 9.49 1.18
CA ASP A 57 -2.72 8.39 1.07
C ASP A 57 -3.34 8.31 -0.35
N THR A 58 -3.90 7.17 -0.68
CA THR A 58 -4.81 7.03 -1.82
C THR A 58 -5.96 8.03 -1.69
N ASP A 59 -6.45 8.52 -2.83
CA ASP A 59 -7.55 9.48 -2.87
C ASP A 59 -7.30 10.81 -2.10
N ALA A 60 -6.05 11.13 -1.78
CA ALA A 60 -5.68 12.43 -1.22
C ALA A 60 -5.57 13.48 -2.33
N PRO A 61 -6.56 14.40 -2.49
CA PRO A 61 -6.48 15.42 -3.52
C PRO A 61 -5.31 16.36 -3.24
N HIS A 62 -4.39 16.49 -4.19
CA HIS A 62 -3.22 17.34 -4.03
C HIS A 62 -2.75 17.96 -5.35
N ALA A 63 -1.99 19.04 -5.24
CA ALA A 63 -1.29 19.69 -6.33
C ALA A 63 0.14 20.00 -5.90
N VAL A 64 1.08 19.90 -6.82
CA VAL A 64 2.50 20.13 -6.58
C VAL A 64 2.94 21.35 -7.37
N GLY A 65 3.48 22.36 -6.69
CA GLY A 65 4.09 23.53 -7.28
C GLY A 65 5.60 23.51 -7.03
N ILE A 66 6.38 23.24 -8.08
CA ILE A 66 7.84 23.30 -8.03
C ILE A 66 8.27 24.57 -8.72
N THR A 67 8.63 25.58 -7.92
CA THR A 67 9.05 26.88 -8.44
C THR A 67 10.53 27.14 -8.16
N GLY A 68 11.31 27.48 -9.20
CA GLY A 68 12.70 27.91 -9.07
C GLY A 68 13.76 26.90 -9.51
N GLY A 69 14.94 27.40 -9.85
CA GLY A 69 15.94 26.74 -10.68
C GLY A 69 16.67 25.50 -10.12
N ASN A 70 16.61 25.23 -8.80
CA ASN A 70 17.33 24.08 -8.20
C ASN A 70 16.43 23.16 -7.38
N ASN A 71 15.12 23.26 -7.56
CA ASN A 71 14.18 22.42 -6.81
C ASN A 71 14.02 21.09 -7.53
N ILE A 72 14.21 20.00 -6.83
CA ILE A 72 14.05 18.64 -7.34
C ILE A 72 13.16 17.86 -6.36
N LEU A 73 12.07 17.34 -6.88
CA LEU A 73 11.14 16.46 -6.17
C LEU A 73 11.23 15.06 -6.76
N ILE A 74 11.33 14.07 -5.90
CA ILE A 74 11.32 12.65 -6.26
C ILE A 74 10.06 12.04 -5.71
N ASN A 75 9.18 11.57 -6.59
CA ASN A 75 7.95 10.89 -6.25
C ASN A 75 8.13 9.38 -6.40
N MET A 76 7.78 8.65 -5.37
CA MET A 76 7.73 7.19 -5.33
C MET A 76 6.28 6.77 -5.13
N ALA A 77 5.69 6.17 -6.14
CA ALA A 77 4.31 5.66 -6.10
C ALA A 77 4.32 4.16 -5.84
N PHE A 78 3.52 3.71 -4.89
CA PHE A 78 3.42 2.31 -4.49
C PHE A 78 1.98 1.83 -4.60
N SER A 79 1.79 0.62 -5.13
CA SER A 79 0.53 -0.06 -4.93
C SER A 79 0.35 -0.36 -3.43
N GLN A 80 -0.90 -0.34 -2.96
CA GLN A 80 -1.21 -0.74 -1.58
C GLN A 80 -0.66 -2.14 -1.28
N GLU A 81 -0.72 -3.03 -2.27
CA GLU A 81 -0.22 -4.39 -2.16
C GLU A 81 1.30 -4.46 -2.03
N TYR A 82 2.05 -3.66 -2.78
CA TYR A 82 3.50 -3.61 -2.68
C TYR A 82 3.95 -3.23 -1.28
N LEU A 83 3.40 -2.14 -0.73
CA LEU A 83 3.71 -1.70 0.63
C LEU A 83 3.32 -2.75 1.66
N TYR A 84 2.17 -3.39 1.48
CA TYR A 84 1.72 -4.46 2.36
C TYR A 84 2.70 -5.65 2.34
N ASN A 85 3.06 -6.16 1.17
CA ASN A 85 3.89 -7.37 1.04
C ASN A 85 5.36 -7.14 1.43
N HIS A 86 5.92 -5.97 1.12
CA HIS A 86 7.35 -5.71 1.31
C HIS A 86 7.66 -4.93 2.59
N PHE A 87 6.73 -4.09 3.06
CA PHE A 87 6.99 -3.20 4.18
C PHE A 87 6.47 -3.72 5.52
N PHE A 88 5.26 -4.27 5.56
CA PHE A 88 4.69 -4.79 6.81
C PHE A 88 5.45 -5.96 7.41
N ASN A 89 6.19 -6.70 6.58
CA ASN A 89 7.01 -7.84 7.03
C ASN A 89 8.21 -7.42 7.89
N HIS A 90 8.67 -6.18 7.76
CA HIS A 90 9.93 -5.69 8.34
C HIS A 90 9.74 -4.66 9.45
N LEU A 91 8.54 -4.14 9.67
CA LEU A 91 8.29 -3.17 10.72
C LEU A 91 7.91 -3.82 12.05
N THR A 92 8.56 -3.35 13.09
CA THR A 92 8.20 -3.65 14.48
C THR A 92 6.84 -3.04 14.84
N LYS A 93 6.13 -3.70 15.72
CA LYS A 93 4.69 -3.66 15.99
C LYS A 93 4.03 -2.31 16.34
N ASP A 94 4.76 -1.22 16.57
CA ASP A 94 4.19 0.03 17.13
C ASP A 94 4.53 1.28 16.31
N ASN A 95 4.28 1.23 14.98
CA ASN A 95 4.79 2.25 14.10
C ASN A 95 3.67 3.03 13.39
N LEU A 96 3.78 4.36 13.41
CA LEU A 96 2.81 5.30 12.85
C LEU A 96 2.61 5.14 11.34
N VAL A 97 3.67 4.79 10.59
CA VAL A 97 3.58 4.55 9.15
C VAL A 97 2.79 3.27 8.87
N THR A 98 3.01 2.23 9.68
CA THR A 98 2.18 1.02 9.62
C THR A 98 0.71 1.37 9.80
N GLN A 99 0.40 2.24 10.74
CA GLN A 99 -0.98 2.69 10.97
C GLN A 99 -1.53 3.54 9.85
N PHE A 100 -0.72 4.44 9.29
CA PHE A 100 -1.11 5.25 8.15
C PHE A 100 -1.47 4.36 6.96
N VAL A 101 -0.61 3.41 6.62
CA VAL A 101 -0.87 2.48 5.51
C VAL A 101 -2.09 1.58 5.80
N ILE A 102 -2.29 1.14 7.05
CA ILE A 102 -3.50 0.40 7.44
C ILE A 102 -4.75 1.28 7.28
N ASN A 103 -4.68 2.53 7.68
CA ASN A 103 -5.80 3.45 7.54
C ASN A 103 -6.08 3.78 6.07
N ALA A 104 -5.04 3.90 5.25
CA ALA A 104 -5.14 4.06 3.81
C ALA A 104 -5.80 2.85 3.12
N LEU A 105 -5.56 1.64 3.63
CA LEU A 105 -6.25 0.42 3.20
C LEU A 105 -7.72 0.37 3.65
N ASN A 106 -8.13 1.25 4.55
CA ASN A 106 -9.47 1.26 5.12
C ASN A 106 -10.21 2.55 4.74
N GLU A 107 -10.79 2.56 3.55
CA GLU A 107 -11.50 3.70 2.92
C GLU A 107 -12.59 4.36 3.80
N GLN A 108 -13.00 3.72 4.88
CA GLN A 108 -14.10 4.16 5.73
C GLN A 108 -13.67 4.94 6.99
N THR A 109 -12.36 5.09 7.22
CA THR A 109 -11.88 5.79 8.42
C THR A 109 -11.48 7.24 8.10
N SER A 110 -12.03 8.19 8.85
CA SER A 110 -11.55 9.57 8.86
C SER A 110 -10.14 9.60 9.48
N HIS A 111 -9.12 9.87 8.69
CA HIS A 111 -7.73 10.01 9.12
C HIS A 111 -7.05 11.17 8.37
N ASP A 112 -5.91 11.61 8.87
CA ASP A 112 -5.08 12.56 8.13
C ASP A 112 -4.56 11.89 6.84
N ARG A 113 -4.81 12.55 5.70
CA ARG A 113 -4.50 12.01 4.36
C ARG A 113 -3.02 12.11 4.00
N TYR A 114 -2.18 12.63 4.89
CA TYR A 114 -0.74 12.76 4.66
C TYR A 114 0.06 12.77 5.96
N ILE A 115 1.33 12.41 5.87
CA ILE A 115 2.32 12.53 6.95
C ILE A 115 3.58 13.20 6.41
N VAL A 116 4.07 14.22 7.12
CA VAL A 116 5.36 14.86 6.80
C VAL A 116 6.44 14.33 7.72
N PHE A 117 7.56 13.89 7.13
CA PHE A 117 8.75 13.44 7.84
C PHE A 117 9.90 14.43 7.68
N SER A 118 10.62 14.63 8.76
CA SER A 118 11.84 15.45 8.78
C SER A 118 12.96 14.65 9.43
N PRO A 119 13.63 13.76 8.70
CA PRO A 119 14.63 12.87 9.26
C PRO A 119 15.83 13.68 9.82
N ARG A 120 16.33 13.26 11.00
CA ARG A 120 17.48 13.89 11.66
C ARG A 120 18.79 13.63 10.90
N LYS A 121 18.92 12.43 10.33
CA LYS A 121 20.10 11.99 9.57
C LYS A 121 19.94 12.24 8.08
N LYS A 122 19.74 13.50 7.67
CA LYS A 122 19.43 13.89 6.29
C LYS A 122 20.41 13.32 5.26
N GLU A 123 21.72 13.45 5.53
CA GLU A 123 22.76 12.97 4.60
C GLU A 123 22.72 11.44 4.40
N LYS A 124 22.46 10.70 5.48
CA LYS A 124 22.31 9.24 5.40
C LYS A 124 21.12 8.87 4.51
N VAL A 125 19.97 9.50 4.71
CA VAL A 125 18.76 9.24 3.93
C VAL A 125 18.96 9.71 2.49
N LYS A 126 19.61 10.84 2.26
CA LYS A 126 19.96 11.34 0.92
C LYS A 126 20.83 10.32 0.16
N GLY A 127 21.85 9.76 0.82
CA GLY A 127 22.68 8.71 0.23
C GLY A 127 21.87 7.45 -0.15
N MET A 128 20.97 7.00 0.73
CA MET A 128 20.08 5.88 0.43
C MET A 128 19.16 6.17 -0.75
N MET A 129 18.64 7.39 -0.87
CA MET A 129 17.81 7.80 -2.01
C MET A 129 18.62 7.85 -3.31
N GLN A 130 19.87 8.26 -3.27
CA GLN A 130 20.78 8.26 -4.43
C GLN A 130 21.02 6.83 -4.94
N GLU A 131 21.37 5.91 -4.05
CA GLU A 131 21.57 4.50 -4.40
C GLU A 131 20.28 3.87 -4.96
N LEU A 132 19.14 4.17 -4.33
CA LEU A 132 17.82 3.71 -4.82
C LEU A 132 17.55 4.20 -6.25
N MET A 133 17.83 5.50 -6.54
CA MET A 133 17.67 6.04 -7.88
C MET A 133 18.62 5.39 -8.88
N CYS A 134 19.90 5.23 -8.52
CA CYS A 134 20.88 4.55 -9.37
C CYS A 134 20.38 3.15 -9.74
N GLU A 135 19.94 2.37 -8.76
CA GLU A 135 19.43 1.01 -9.01
C GLU A 135 18.14 1.00 -9.85
N TYR A 136 17.27 2.00 -9.68
CA TYR A 136 16.03 2.10 -10.44
C TYR A 136 16.26 2.39 -11.93
N PHE A 137 17.19 3.31 -12.24
CA PHE A 137 17.46 3.73 -13.61
C PHE A 137 18.52 2.87 -14.32
N ASP A 138 19.38 2.20 -13.60
CA ASP A 138 20.40 1.28 -14.13
C ASP A 138 20.16 -0.17 -13.63
N ALA A 139 18.91 -0.61 -13.82
CA ALA A 139 18.44 -1.88 -13.30
C ALA A 139 19.31 -3.06 -13.80
N SER A 140 19.90 -3.76 -12.84
CA SER A 140 20.76 -4.92 -13.07
C SER A 140 20.13 -6.21 -12.51
N PHE A 141 20.91 -7.27 -12.46
CA PHE A 141 20.49 -8.51 -11.80
C PHE A 141 20.17 -8.24 -10.32
N CYS A 142 19.06 -8.75 -9.82
CA CYS A 142 18.53 -8.51 -8.46
C CYS A 142 18.05 -7.06 -8.17
N ALA A 143 17.88 -6.19 -9.17
CA ALA A 143 17.45 -4.81 -8.98
C ALA A 143 16.17 -4.68 -8.13
N HIS A 144 15.18 -5.55 -8.34
CA HIS A 144 13.94 -5.54 -7.58
C HIS A 144 14.16 -5.76 -6.07
N ASP A 145 15.01 -6.72 -5.70
CA ASP A 145 15.30 -7.04 -4.29
C ASP A 145 16.12 -5.93 -3.63
N ILE A 146 17.06 -5.33 -4.39
CA ILE A 146 17.87 -4.21 -3.94
C ILE A 146 16.97 -2.97 -3.73
N LEU A 147 16.12 -2.62 -4.69
CA LEU A 147 15.17 -1.53 -4.58
C LEU A 147 14.24 -1.70 -3.37
N SER A 148 13.66 -2.88 -3.18
CA SER A 148 12.80 -3.19 -2.03
C SER A 148 13.55 -3.03 -0.71
N SER A 149 14.84 -3.37 -0.68
CA SER A 149 15.70 -3.20 0.50
C SER A 149 15.96 -1.73 0.80
N TYR A 150 16.30 -0.90 -0.21
CA TYR A 150 16.50 0.54 -0.02
C TYR A 150 15.21 1.24 0.41
N ILE A 151 14.08 0.93 -0.19
CA ILE A 151 12.76 1.46 0.20
C ILE A 151 12.50 1.14 1.68
N THR A 152 12.72 -0.10 2.09
CA THR A 152 12.55 -0.53 3.49
C THR A 152 13.46 0.26 4.43
N LEU A 153 14.73 0.44 4.08
CA LEU A 153 15.69 1.20 4.89
C LEU A 153 15.29 2.67 5.03
N VAL A 154 14.88 3.31 3.93
CA VAL A 154 14.40 4.71 3.94
C VAL A 154 13.19 4.82 4.86
N LEU A 155 12.18 3.99 4.67
CA LEU A 155 10.98 4.01 5.51
C LEU A 155 11.29 3.74 6.98
N CYS A 156 12.21 2.84 7.30
CA CYS A 156 12.67 2.61 8.68
C CYS A 156 13.34 3.84 9.30
N GLU A 157 14.17 4.58 8.54
CA GLU A 157 14.78 5.82 9.05
C GLU A 157 13.74 6.93 9.24
N LEU A 158 12.76 7.07 8.33
CA LEU A 158 11.68 8.05 8.48
C LEU A 158 10.87 7.82 9.75
N VAL A 159 10.55 6.56 10.02
CA VAL A 159 9.78 6.17 11.19
C VAL A 159 10.56 6.31 12.50
N ARG A 160 11.86 5.99 12.49
CA ARG A 160 12.72 6.07 13.67
C ARG A 160 12.74 7.47 14.27
N ASP A 161 12.72 8.49 13.43
CA ASP A 161 12.78 9.88 13.84
C ASP A 161 11.40 10.54 14.04
N TYR A 162 10.33 9.82 13.73
CA TYR A 162 8.98 10.35 13.92
C TYR A 162 8.60 10.31 15.41
N PRO A 163 8.13 11.43 15.98
CA PRO A 163 7.84 11.48 17.42
C PRO A 163 6.76 10.46 17.81
N ASN A 164 7.06 9.62 18.79
CA ASN A 164 6.10 8.69 19.41
C ASN A 164 4.95 9.39 20.17
N SER A 165 4.85 10.70 20.11
CA SER A 165 3.87 11.50 20.86
C SER A 165 2.42 11.25 20.50
N LEU A 166 2.13 10.54 19.41
CA LEU A 166 0.78 10.10 19.04
C LEU A 166 0.48 8.66 19.46
N ALA A 167 1.39 8.00 20.15
CA ALA A 167 1.24 6.60 20.59
C ALA A 167 0.37 6.43 21.85
N ASN A 168 -0.62 7.30 22.05
CA ASN A 168 -1.56 7.17 23.18
C ASN A 168 -2.69 6.19 22.86
N GLY A 169 -2.55 4.97 23.37
CA GLY A 169 -3.67 4.11 23.79
C GLY A 169 -4.55 3.44 22.73
N LYS A 170 -4.64 3.93 21.50
CA LYS A 170 -5.45 3.32 20.43
C LYS A 170 -4.65 2.42 19.48
N ASN A 171 -3.35 2.40 19.60
CA ASN A 171 -2.41 1.88 18.61
C ASN A 171 -2.27 0.35 18.58
N ASN A 172 -2.39 -0.32 19.71
CA ASN A 172 -2.22 -1.78 19.78
C ASN A 172 -3.25 -2.56 18.94
N TYR A 173 -4.42 -1.98 18.70
CA TYR A 173 -5.50 -2.65 17.97
C TYR A 173 -5.33 -2.62 16.44
N ASN A 174 -4.76 -1.53 15.91
CA ASN A 174 -4.52 -1.43 14.46
C ASN A 174 -3.43 -2.41 14.00
N ILE A 175 -2.42 -2.62 14.81
CA ILE A 175 -1.35 -3.60 14.58
C ILE A 175 -1.91 -5.02 14.58
N LEU A 176 -2.77 -5.31 15.55
CA LEU A 176 -3.45 -6.59 15.60
C LEU A 176 -4.24 -6.85 14.32
N ILE A 177 -5.04 -5.88 13.88
CA ILE A 177 -5.86 -6.00 12.67
C ILE A 177 -4.99 -6.23 11.43
N ALA A 178 -3.88 -5.49 11.27
CA ALA A 178 -2.93 -5.72 10.19
C ALA A 178 -2.32 -7.12 10.23
N SER A 179 -1.93 -7.59 11.41
CA SER A 179 -1.37 -8.93 11.59
C SER A 179 -2.40 -10.02 11.25
N VAL A 180 -3.66 -9.79 11.58
CA VAL A 180 -4.77 -10.70 11.24
C VAL A 180 -5.03 -10.70 9.74
N LEU A 181 -5.06 -9.53 9.08
CA LEU A 181 -5.22 -9.44 7.63
C LEU A 181 -4.10 -10.19 6.91
N ARG A 182 -2.86 -9.96 7.34
CA ARG A 182 -1.71 -10.69 6.80
C ARG A 182 -1.79 -12.19 7.01
N TYR A 183 -2.23 -12.64 8.19
CA TYR A 183 -2.44 -14.07 8.43
C TYR A 183 -3.48 -14.63 7.46
N ILE A 184 -4.59 -13.92 7.25
CA ILE A 184 -5.61 -14.29 6.26
C ILE A 184 -4.99 -14.34 4.85
N ASP A 185 -4.18 -13.37 4.46
CA ASP A 185 -3.54 -13.32 3.15
C ASP A 185 -2.64 -14.53 2.86
N ASN A 186 -1.92 -14.99 3.87
CA ASN A 186 -1.04 -16.14 3.75
C ASN A 186 -1.77 -17.48 3.89
N HIS A 187 -2.98 -17.49 4.48
CA HIS A 187 -3.72 -18.69 4.84
C HIS A 187 -5.18 -18.68 4.36
N TYR A 188 -5.55 -17.83 3.38
CA TYR A 188 -6.94 -17.65 2.97
C TYR A 188 -7.64 -18.91 2.44
N LEU A 189 -6.90 -19.95 2.09
CA LEU A 189 -7.47 -21.22 1.63
C LEU A 189 -8.03 -22.06 2.77
N ASP A 190 -7.38 -22.06 3.91
CA ASP A 190 -7.59 -23.01 5.02
C ASP A 190 -7.80 -22.35 6.39
N CYS A 191 -7.57 -21.03 6.53
CA CYS A 191 -7.78 -20.36 7.81
C CYS A 191 -9.26 -20.27 8.20
N THR A 192 -9.53 -20.51 9.49
CA THR A 192 -10.83 -20.27 10.12
C THR A 192 -10.70 -19.15 11.15
N LEU A 193 -11.84 -18.62 11.62
CA LEU A 193 -11.84 -17.64 12.70
C LEU A 193 -11.16 -18.20 13.94
N GLU A 194 -11.43 -19.47 14.25
CA GLU A 194 -10.89 -20.19 15.40
C GLU A 194 -9.38 -20.34 15.27
N SER A 195 -8.88 -20.90 14.14
CA SER A 195 -7.44 -21.10 13.93
C SER A 195 -6.68 -19.77 13.92
N THR A 196 -7.29 -18.72 13.38
CA THR A 196 -6.70 -17.38 13.39
C THR A 196 -6.65 -16.81 14.81
N ALA A 197 -7.73 -16.92 15.56
CA ALA A 197 -7.78 -16.45 16.94
C ALA A 197 -6.75 -17.20 17.82
N ASP A 198 -6.64 -18.51 17.67
CA ASP A 198 -5.66 -19.34 18.38
C ASP A 198 -4.21 -18.93 18.04
N PHE A 199 -3.91 -18.67 16.76
CA PHE A 199 -2.59 -18.20 16.34
C PHE A 199 -2.18 -16.91 17.05
N PHE A 200 -3.14 -15.99 17.27
CA PHE A 200 -2.91 -14.73 17.97
C PHE A 200 -3.13 -14.81 19.48
N ASN A 201 -3.36 -15.99 20.06
CA ASN A 201 -3.72 -16.20 21.48
C ASN A 201 -4.93 -15.37 21.91
N MET A 202 -5.98 -15.37 21.11
CA MET A 202 -7.19 -14.57 21.30
C MET A 202 -8.44 -15.42 21.36
N ASN A 203 -9.46 -14.84 21.99
CA ASN A 203 -10.80 -15.39 21.89
C ASN A 203 -11.44 -15.05 20.52
N PRO A 204 -12.08 -15.99 19.79
CA PRO A 204 -12.71 -15.74 18.49
C PRO A 204 -13.77 -14.63 18.51
N ASN A 205 -14.56 -14.53 19.61
CA ASN A 205 -15.55 -13.47 19.76
C ASN A 205 -14.87 -12.08 19.88
N TYR A 206 -13.75 -12.02 20.59
CA TYR A 206 -12.98 -10.79 20.71
C TYR A 206 -12.41 -10.39 19.33
N LEU A 207 -11.80 -11.32 18.59
CA LEU A 207 -11.32 -11.07 17.23
C LEU A 207 -12.45 -10.58 16.32
N THR A 208 -13.61 -11.23 16.33
CA THR A 208 -14.80 -10.79 15.57
C THR A 208 -15.21 -9.36 15.90
N THR A 209 -15.21 -9.01 17.19
CA THR A 209 -15.56 -7.68 17.66
C THR A 209 -14.55 -6.62 17.16
N GLN A 210 -13.26 -6.95 17.20
CA GLN A 210 -12.21 -6.06 16.70
C GLN A 210 -12.31 -5.87 15.18
N LEU A 211 -12.48 -6.93 14.40
CA LEU A 211 -12.65 -6.84 12.94
C LEU A 211 -13.86 -5.98 12.57
N LYS A 212 -15.01 -6.17 13.21
CA LYS A 212 -16.18 -5.33 12.99
C LYS A 212 -15.95 -3.87 13.37
N LYS A 213 -15.28 -3.62 14.51
CA LYS A 213 -15.02 -2.28 15.02
C LYS A 213 -14.08 -1.48 14.09
N TYR A 214 -13.02 -2.11 13.58
CA TYR A 214 -11.97 -1.43 12.83
C TYR A 214 -12.13 -1.53 11.31
N LEU A 215 -12.71 -2.61 10.79
CA LEU A 215 -12.86 -2.84 9.35
C LEU A 215 -14.33 -2.81 8.89
N ASN A 216 -15.27 -2.78 9.82
CA ASN A 216 -16.70 -2.96 9.54
C ASN A 216 -17.01 -4.24 8.74
N LYS A 217 -16.11 -5.23 8.79
CA LYS A 217 -16.17 -6.48 8.03
C LYS A 217 -16.14 -7.69 8.96
N SER A 218 -16.78 -8.79 8.53
CA SER A 218 -16.63 -10.07 9.21
C SER A 218 -15.36 -10.79 8.75
N PHE A 219 -14.83 -11.71 9.58
CA PHE A 219 -13.71 -12.57 9.20
C PHE A 219 -13.99 -13.31 7.88
N LYS A 220 -15.18 -13.87 7.73
CA LYS A 220 -15.61 -14.56 6.51
C LYS A 220 -15.57 -13.64 5.28
N THR A 221 -15.98 -12.40 5.43
CA THR A 221 -15.93 -11.40 4.35
C THR A 221 -14.50 -11.15 3.90
N LEU A 222 -13.58 -10.96 4.85
CA LEU A 222 -12.16 -10.73 4.56
C LEU A 222 -11.52 -11.89 3.81
N VAL A 223 -11.78 -13.13 4.26
CA VAL A 223 -11.29 -14.33 3.57
C VAL A 223 -11.86 -14.44 2.14
N LEU A 224 -13.15 -14.14 1.98
CA LEU A 224 -13.79 -14.17 0.65
C LEU A 224 -13.21 -13.10 -0.28
N GLU A 225 -13.02 -11.88 0.20
CA GLU A 225 -12.39 -10.80 -0.56
C GLU A 225 -11.02 -11.25 -1.07
N ARG A 226 -10.21 -11.87 -0.23
CA ARG A 226 -8.88 -12.34 -0.64
C ARG A 226 -8.95 -13.46 -1.68
N LYS A 227 -9.84 -14.44 -1.49
CA LYS A 227 -10.07 -15.52 -2.47
C LYS A 227 -10.46 -14.96 -3.83
N PHE A 228 -11.37 -14.01 -3.86
CA PHE A 228 -11.84 -13.42 -5.12
C PHE A 228 -10.82 -12.47 -5.75
N GLU A 229 -10.02 -11.78 -4.94
CA GLU A 229 -8.90 -10.98 -5.45
C GLU A 229 -7.86 -11.87 -6.16
N PHE A 230 -7.50 -13.00 -5.56
CA PHE A 230 -6.63 -13.98 -6.22
C PHE A 230 -7.24 -14.49 -7.54
N ALA A 231 -8.54 -14.83 -7.53
CA ALA A 231 -9.22 -15.27 -8.74
C ALA A 231 -9.22 -14.19 -9.82
N ARG A 232 -9.47 -12.92 -9.46
CA ARG A 232 -9.43 -11.76 -10.35
C ARG A 232 -8.07 -11.64 -11.04
N ARG A 233 -6.98 -11.70 -10.28
CA ARG A 233 -5.62 -11.65 -10.83
C ARG A 233 -5.35 -12.80 -11.80
N LYS A 234 -5.71 -14.02 -11.42
CA LYS A 234 -5.57 -15.18 -12.31
C LYS A 234 -6.35 -15.01 -13.62
N LEU A 235 -7.53 -14.42 -13.57
CA LEU A 235 -8.32 -14.14 -14.77
C LEU A 235 -7.63 -13.17 -15.73
N VAL A 236 -6.96 -12.15 -15.19
CA VAL A 236 -6.29 -11.11 -16.00
C VAL A 236 -4.92 -11.56 -16.49
N TYR A 237 -4.12 -12.19 -15.63
CA TYR A 237 -2.70 -12.41 -15.90
C TYR A 237 -2.36 -13.85 -16.34
N THR A 238 -3.34 -14.77 -16.40
CA THR A 238 -3.09 -16.14 -16.81
C THR A 238 -4.15 -16.64 -17.80
N SER A 239 -3.79 -17.68 -18.57
CA SER A 239 -4.71 -18.43 -19.44
C SER A 239 -5.43 -19.57 -18.72
N ASP A 240 -5.31 -19.69 -17.39
CA ASP A 240 -5.95 -20.74 -16.61
C ASP A 240 -7.46 -20.76 -16.84
N SER A 241 -8.02 -21.96 -16.94
CA SER A 241 -9.47 -22.11 -17.12
C SER A 241 -10.23 -21.59 -15.88
N ILE A 242 -11.43 -21.03 -16.08
CA ILE A 242 -12.26 -20.56 -14.96
C ILE A 242 -12.51 -21.67 -13.93
N ARG A 243 -12.61 -22.92 -14.39
CA ARG A 243 -12.76 -24.09 -13.52
C ARG A 243 -11.53 -24.29 -12.63
N LYS A 244 -10.33 -24.16 -13.20
CA LYS A 244 -9.07 -24.27 -12.46
C LYS A 244 -8.96 -23.15 -11.43
N ILE A 245 -9.22 -21.90 -11.83
CA ILE A 245 -9.19 -20.75 -10.93
C ILE A 245 -10.15 -20.91 -9.76
N ALA A 246 -11.38 -21.38 -10.02
CA ALA A 246 -12.35 -21.68 -8.98
C ALA A 246 -11.83 -22.75 -8.00
N SER A 247 -11.24 -23.84 -8.53
CA SER A 247 -10.65 -24.90 -7.72
C SER A 247 -9.46 -24.40 -6.88
N ASP A 248 -8.61 -23.56 -7.45
CA ASP A 248 -7.42 -22.99 -6.76
C ASP A 248 -7.79 -22.16 -5.51
N ILE A 249 -9.00 -21.62 -5.45
CA ILE A 249 -9.51 -20.87 -4.27
C ILE A 249 -10.52 -21.67 -3.43
N GLY A 250 -10.61 -22.99 -3.67
CA GLY A 250 -11.41 -23.91 -2.89
C GLY A 250 -12.91 -23.97 -3.27
N TYR A 251 -13.27 -23.63 -4.51
CA TYR A 251 -14.63 -23.78 -5.03
C TYR A 251 -14.74 -25.00 -5.97
N GLU A 252 -15.39 -26.04 -5.49
CA GLU A 252 -15.69 -27.24 -6.32
C GLU A 252 -16.81 -26.96 -7.32
N ASN A 253 -17.78 -26.16 -6.93
CA ASN A 253 -18.95 -25.84 -7.79
C ASN A 253 -18.72 -24.54 -8.57
N ARG A 254 -18.50 -24.69 -9.90
CA ARG A 254 -18.28 -23.56 -10.81
C ARG A 254 -19.46 -22.59 -10.85
N SER A 255 -20.71 -23.08 -10.80
CA SER A 255 -21.88 -22.21 -10.87
C SER A 255 -21.97 -21.32 -9.64
N TYR A 256 -21.66 -21.87 -8.45
CA TYR A 256 -21.60 -21.12 -7.22
C TYR A 256 -20.47 -20.10 -7.22
N PHE A 257 -19.27 -20.48 -7.73
CA PHE A 257 -18.17 -19.55 -7.93
C PHE A 257 -18.56 -18.39 -8.84
N ASN A 258 -19.16 -18.67 -10.02
CA ASN A 258 -19.58 -17.64 -10.96
C ASN A 258 -20.59 -16.66 -10.33
N HIS A 259 -21.54 -17.17 -9.57
CA HIS A 259 -22.52 -16.34 -8.86
C HIS A 259 -21.83 -15.41 -7.85
N LYS A 260 -20.95 -15.97 -7.02
CA LYS A 260 -20.21 -15.21 -6.01
C LYS A 260 -19.25 -14.19 -6.63
N PHE A 261 -18.56 -14.55 -7.71
CA PHE A 261 -17.70 -13.61 -8.43
C PHE A 261 -18.50 -12.42 -8.98
N LYS A 262 -19.70 -12.69 -9.54
CA LYS A 262 -20.59 -11.63 -10.01
C LYS A 262 -21.09 -10.74 -8.88
N GLU A 263 -21.35 -11.28 -7.68
CA GLU A 263 -21.71 -10.47 -6.51
C GLU A 263 -20.58 -9.48 -6.13
N PHE A 264 -19.29 -9.89 -6.27
CA PHE A 264 -18.14 -9.05 -5.93
C PHE A 264 -17.77 -8.03 -7.01
N TYR A 265 -17.82 -8.43 -8.27
CA TYR A 265 -17.28 -7.62 -9.38
C TYR A 265 -18.34 -7.17 -10.39
N GLY A 266 -19.62 -7.44 -10.15
CA GLY A 266 -20.73 -7.02 -11.00
C GLY A 266 -20.91 -7.80 -12.28
N MET A 267 -19.95 -8.66 -12.69
CA MET A 267 -19.96 -9.42 -13.94
C MET A 267 -19.44 -10.84 -13.77
N LEU A 268 -19.72 -11.71 -14.73
CA LEU A 268 -19.23 -13.09 -14.71
C LEU A 268 -17.71 -13.16 -14.96
N PRO A 269 -17.00 -14.17 -14.42
CA PRO A 269 -15.54 -14.31 -14.59
C PRO A 269 -15.09 -14.31 -16.05
N GLY A 270 -15.88 -14.90 -16.95
CA GLY A 270 -15.56 -14.93 -18.38
C GLY A 270 -15.71 -13.56 -19.07
N GLU A 271 -16.70 -12.79 -18.65
CA GLU A 271 -16.90 -11.39 -19.10
C GLU A 271 -15.77 -10.51 -18.59
N TYR A 272 -15.43 -10.65 -17.32
CA TYR A 272 -14.33 -9.92 -16.68
C TYR A 272 -12.98 -10.15 -17.39
N ARG A 273 -12.67 -11.41 -17.72
CA ARG A 273 -11.45 -11.74 -18.48
C ARG A 273 -11.42 -11.04 -19.82
N LYS A 274 -12.49 -11.11 -20.60
CA LYS A 274 -12.56 -10.49 -21.94
C LYS A 274 -12.35 -8.99 -21.86
N GLU A 275 -13.08 -8.32 -20.97
CA GLU A 275 -12.99 -6.86 -20.82
C GLU A 275 -11.58 -6.38 -20.45
N LYS A 276 -10.85 -7.12 -19.61
CA LYS A 276 -9.52 -6.72 -19.12
C LYS A 276 -8.35 -7.23 -19.95
N THR A 277 -8.56 -8.15 -20.92
CA THR A 277 -7.52 -8.61 -21.83
C THR A 277 -7.61 -7.98 -23.22
N GLU A 278 -8.68 -7.26 -23.54
CA GLU A 278 -8.86 -6.51 -24.79
C GLU A 278 -8.37 -5.06 -24.71
N VAL A 279 -7.75 -4.64 -23.60
CA VAL A 279 -7.06 -3.35 -23.37
C VAL A 279 -5.57 -3.58 -23.35
#